data_7e54cbd46d3cf5fd0c3c15bc85b4253d
#
_entry.id   7e54cbd46d3cf5fd0c3c15bc85b4253d
#
_cell.length_a   1.000
_cell.length_b   1.000
_cell.length_c   1.000
_cell.angle_alpha   90.00
_cell.angle_beta   90.00
_cell.angle_gamma   90.00
#
_symmetry.space_group_name_H-M   'P 1'
#
loop_
_entity.id
_entity.type
_entity.pdbx_description
1 polymer ?
#
loop_
_entity_poly.entity_id
_entity_poly.type
_entity_poly.pdbx_seq_one_letter_code
_entity_poly.pdbx_strand_id
1 'polypeptide(L)'
;MSAAQSGMTYRHFENVLRARLSVLRADIAEALRRADQESYGELAGQVHDVDEESLADLLTDVNLAEISREVAEVSDIDAALRRIAERTYGVCIDCGEPIDLGRLEAYPTAKRCLACQRDHEAQPARRPPPKL
;
A
#
# COMPACT_ATOMS: atom_id res chain seq x y z
N MET A 1 8.74 10.56 -24.35
CA MET A 1 9.62 11.00 -23.26
C MET A 1 11.07 10.81 -23.65
N SER A 2 11.88 11.78 -23.31
CA SER A 2 13.30 11.65 -23.59
C SER A 2 13.94 10.67 -22.58
N ALA A 3 14.94 9.92 -23.04
CA ALA A 3 15.62 8.96 -22.19
C ALA A 3 16.34 9.64 -21.01
N ALA A 4 16.81 10.88 -21.20
CA ALA A 4 17.49 11.64 -20.14
C ALA A 4 16.55 12.02 -19.01
N GLN A 5 15.34 12.45 -19.34
CA GLN A 5 14.32 12.75 -18.34
C GLN A 5 13.90 11.52 -17.59
N SER A 6 13.77 10.41 -18.30
CA SER A 6 13.39 9.14 -17.70
C SER A 6 14.40 8.69 -16.64
N GLY A 7 15.70 8.84 -16.93
CA GLY A 7 16.75 8.45 -16.00
C GLY A 7 16.73 9.25 -14.70
N MET A 8 16.61 10.58 -14.80
CA MET A 8 16.54 11.44 -13.63
C MET A 8 15.27 11.21 -12.83
N THR A 9 14.15 11.08 -13.53
CA THR A 9 12.85 10.86 -12.92
C THR A 9 12.82 9.53 -12.17
N TYR A 10 13.35 8.48 -12.75
CA TYR A 10 13.40 7.17 -12.11
C TYR A 10 14.18 7.22 -10.80
N ARG A 11 15.35 7.87 -10.80
CA ARG A 11 16.15 7.96 -9.58
C ARG A 11 15.41 8.71 -8.48
N HIS A 12 14.77 9.81 -8.81
CA HIS A 12 13.99 10.59 -7.85
C HIS A 12 12.88 9.73 -7.24
N PHE A 13 12.09 9.10 -8.08
CA PHE A 13 10.97 8.29 -7.60
C PHE A 13 11.44 7.03 -6.89
N GLU A 14 12.54 6.45 -7.33
CA GLU A 14 13.13 5.32 -6.61
C GLU A 14 13.49 5.71 -5.18
N ASN A 15 14.12 6.86 -5.01
CA ASN A 15 14.51 7.35 -3.68
C ASN A 15 13.28 7.62 -2.81
N VAL A 16 12.25 8.26 -3.37
CA VAL A 16 11.01 8.54 -2.65
C VAL A 16 10.33 7.23 -2.22
N LEU A 17 10.23 6.29 -3.13
CA LEU A 17 9.59 5.00 -2.86
C LEU A 17 10.35 4.19 -1.81
N ARG A 18 11.68 4.16 -1.90
CA ARG A 18 12.49 3.43 -0.92
C ARG A 18 12.40 4.04 0.47
N ALA A 19 12.38 5.38 0.55
CA ALA A 19 12.22 6.07 1.82
C ALA A 19 10.87 5.74 2.46
N ARG A 20 9.81 5.77 1.67
CA ARG A 20 8.47 5.43 2.15
C ARG A 20 8.38 3.97 2.57
N LEU A 21 8.99 3.08 1.81
CA LEU A 21 9.03 1.65 2.11
C LEU A 21 9.69 1.40 3.48
N SER A 22 10.78 2.10 3.75
CA SER A 22 11.49 1.98 5.02
C SER A 22 10.59 2.38 6.20
N VAL A 23 9.87 3.51 6.05
CA VAL A 23 8.94 3.98 7.08
C VAL A 23 7.82 2.97 7.30
N LEU A 24 7.23 2.46 6.21
CA LEU A 24 6.13 1.50 6.32
C LEU A 24 6.56 0.20 7.00
N ARG A 25 7.74 -0.30 6.66
CA ARG A 25 8.25 -1.51 7.29
C ARG A 25 8.46 -1.33 8.79
N ALA A 26 8.98 -0.17 9.18
CA ALA A 26 9.15 0.14 10.61
C ALA A 26 7.81 0.26 11.31
N ASP A 27 6.83 0.92 10.68
CA ASP A 27 5.48 1.09 11.23
C ASP A 27 4.78 -0.26 11.39
N ILE A 28 4.89 -1.12 10.39
CA ILE A 28 4.30 -2.47 10.45
C ILE A 28 4.93 -3.28 11.59
N ALA A 29 6.25 -3.25 11.70
CA ALA A 29 6.95 -3.97 12.76
C ALA A 29 6.53 -3.46 14.14
N GLU A 30 6.37 -2.14 14.29
CA GLU A 30 5.93 -1.54 15.53
C GLU A 30 4.48 -1.89 15.86
N ALA A 31 3.60 -1.87 14.85
CA ALA A 31 2.20 -2.23 15.04
C ALA A 31 2.05 -3.69 15.46
N LEU A 32 2.83 -4.58 14.86
CA LEU A 32 2.81 -6.00 15.23
C LEU A 32 3.32 -6.20 16.65
N ARG A 33 4.37 -5.49 17.04
CA ARG A 33 4.90 -5.56 18.41
C ARG A 33 3.89 -5.07 19.43
N ARG A 34 3.23 -3.94 19.12
CA ARG A 34 2.22 -3.36 19.99
C ARG A 34 1.03 -4.28 20.17
N ALA A 35 0.55 -4.84 19.07
CA ALA A 35 -0.57 -5.78 19.09
C ALA A 35 -0.25 -6.99 19.95
N ASP A 36 0.96 -7.52 19.84
CA ASP A 36 1.40 -8.66 20.61
C ASP A 36 1.46 -8.32 22.11
N GLN A 37 2.02 -7.17 22.46
CA GLN A 37 2.11 -6.71 23.84
C GLN A 37 0.74 -6.43 24.45
N GLU A 38 -0.13 -5.75 23.74
CA GLU A 38 -1.48 -5.43 24.20
C GLU A 38 -2.28 -6.70 24.42
N SER A 39 -2.22 -7.61 23.48
CA SER A 39 -2.90 -8.90 23.57
C SER A 39 -2.44 -9.66 24.80
N TYR A 40 -1.15 -9.68 25.05
CA TYR A 40 -0.58 -10.35 26.21
C TYR A 40 -0.96 -9.66 27.52
N GLY A 41 -0.85 -8.34 27.56
CA GLY A 41 -1.13 -7.55 28.75
C GLY A 41 -2.59 -7.67 29.16
N GLU A 42 -3.48 -7.59 28.21
CA GLU A 42 -4.92 -7.65 28.48
C GLU A 42 -5.38 -9.04 28.88
N LEU A 43 -4.82 -10.07 28.24
CA LEU A 43 -5.10 -11.44 28.63
C LEU A 43 -4.64 -11.71 30.06
N ALA A 44 -3.50 -11.17 30.45
CA ALA A 44 -3.00 -11.34 31.81
C ALA A 44 -3.82 -10.57 32.85
N GLY A 45 -4.39 -9.41 32.47
CA GLY A 45 -5.11 -8.56 33.40
C GLY A 45 -6.61 -8.79 33.50
N GLN A 46 -7.22 -9.41 32.51
CA GLN A 46 -8.67 -9.49 32.41
C GLN A 46 -9.21 -10.91 32.21
N VAL A 47 -8.50 -11.89 32.67
CA VAL A 47 -8.82 -13.29 32.45
C VAL A 47 -10.22 -13.67 32.93
N HIS A 48 -10.80 -12.89 33.83
CA HIS A 48 -12.05 -13.26 34.48
C HIS A 48 -13.29 -12.47 34.07
N ASP A 49 -13.14 -11.35 33.38
CA ASP A 49 -14.23 -10.41 33.21
C ASP A 49 -14.68 -10.21 31.76
N VAL A 50 -13.92 -10.64 30.78
CA VAL A 50 -14.24 -10.42 29.38
C VAL A 50 -14.08 -11.72 28.63
N ASP A 51 -14.97 -11.93 27.69
CA ASP A 51 -14.84 -13.02 26.74
C ASP A 51 -13.52 -12.79 25.97
N GLU A 52 -12.55 -13.63 26.24
CA GLU A 52 -11.21 -13.54 25.66
C GLU A 52 -11.26 -13.52 24.13
N GLU A 53 -12.17 -14.31 23.59
CA GLU A 53 -12.33 -14.43 22.15
C GLU A 53 -12.80 -13.12 21.53
N SER A 54 -13.80 -12.47 22.14
CA SER A 54 -14.34 -11.21 21.66
C SER A 54 -13.32 -10.08 21.73
N LEU A 55 -12.56 -10.01 22.82
CA LEU A 55 -11.54 -8.99 22.98
C LEU A 55 -10.39 -9.18 22.01
N ALA A 56 -9.92 -10.42 21.87
CA ALA A 56 -8.85 -10.74 20.94
C ALA A 56 -9.27 -10.46 19.50
N ASP A 57 -10.50 -10.81 19.14
CA ASP A 57 -11.05 -10.55 17.82
C ASP A 57 -11.13 -9.05 17.54
N LEU A 58 -11.60 -8.26 18.50
CA LEU A 58 -11.73 -6.82 18.35
C LEU A 58 -10.37 -6.15 18.13
N LEU A 59 -9.40 -6.49 18.95
CA LEU A 59 -8.03 -5.96 18.83
C LEU A 59 -7.39 -6.40 17.52
N THR A 60 -7.57 -7.65 17.16
CA THR A 60 -7.03 -8.20 15.94
C THR A 60 -7.65 -7.52 14.72
N ASP A 61 -8.95 -7.29 14.73
CA ASP A 61 -9.65 -6.63 13.62
C ASP A 61 -9.14 -5.21 13.38
N VAL A 62 -8.99 -4.42 14.45
CA VAL A 62 -8.49 -3.04 14.35
C VAL A 62 -7.06 -3.02 13.83
N ASN A 63 -6.21 -3.85 14.40
CA ASN A 63 -4.80 -3.92 14.01
C ASN A 63 -4.63 -4.48 12.61
N LEU A 64 -5.43 -5.47 12.23
CA LEU A 64 -5.36 -6.06 10.90
C LEU A 64 -5.77 -5.06 9.81
N ALA A 65 -6.80 -4.24 10.08
CA ALA A 65 -7.22 -3.23 9.09
C ALA A 65 -6.10 -2.23 8.81
N GLU A 66 -5.44 -1.74 9.86
CA GLU A 66 -4.32 -0.83 9.73
C GLU A 66 -3.14 -1.47 9.04
N ILE A 67 -2.74 -2.66 9.51
CA ILE A 67 -1.62 -3.40 8.96
C ILE A 67 -1.90 -3.77 7.49
N SER A 68 -3.12 -4.15 7.17
CA SER A 68 -3.51 -4.52 5.80
C SER A 68 -3.34 -3.35 4.84
N ARG A 69 -3.70 -2.14 5.27
CA ARG A 69 -3.50 -0.94 4.44
C ARG A 69 -2.02 -0.67 4.19
N GLU A 70 -1.21 -0.80 5.23
CA GLU A 70 0.22 -0.58 5.12
C GLU A 70 0.89 -1.65 4.27
N VAL A 71 0.49 -2.90 4.43
CA VAL A 71 0.99 -4.00 3.60
C VAL A 71 0.61 -3.81 2.14
N ALA A 72 -0.62 -3.34 1.88
CA ALA A 72 -1.05 -3.04 0.52
C ALA A 72 -0.19 -1.94 -0.09
N GLU A 73 0.14 -0.91 0.67
CA GLU A 73 1.02 0.16 0.20
C GLU A 73 2.43 -0.37 -0.07
N VAL A 74 2.96 -1.24 0.79
CA VAL A 74 4.25 -1.90 0.56
C VAL A 74 4.23 -2.67 -0.75
N SER A 75 3.17 -3.42 -1.00
CA SER A 75 3.01 -4.17 -2.24
C SER A 75 2.99 -3.24 -3.46
N ASP A 76 2.29 -2.12 -3.36
CA ASP A 76 2.25 -1.12 -4.43
C ASP A 76 3.63 -0.51 -4.68
N ILE A 77 4.38 -0.24 -3.62
CA ILE A 77 5.74 0.30 -3.73
C ILE A 77 6.67 -0.73 -4.39
N ASP A 78 6.60 -1.98 -3.95
CA ASP A 78 7.41 -3.04 -4.55
C ASP A 78 7.12 -3.18 -6.05
N ALA A 79 5.84 -3.10 -6.43
CA ALA A 79 5.45 -3.13 -7.84
C ALA A 79 5.99 -1.93 -8.60
N ALA A 80 5.94 -0.74 -8.00
CA ALA A 80 6.47 0.47 -8.60
C ALA A 80 7.99 0.39 -8.79
N LEU A 81 8.70 -0.11 -7.78
CA LEU A 81 10.15 -0.30 -7.87
C LEU A 81 10.51 -1.31 -8.95
N ARG A 82 9.70 -2.34 -9.11
CA ARG A 82 9.89 -3.33 -10.17
C ARG A 82 9.72 -2.68 -11.54
N ARG A 83 8.72 -1.82 -11.70
CA ARG A 83 8.53 -1.09 -12.97
C ARG A 83 9.69 -0.15 -13.25
N ILE A 84 10.27 0.46 -12.22
CA ILE A 84 11.48 1.29 -12.39
C ILE A 84 12.63 0.42 -12.93
N ALA A 85 12.83 -0.76 -12.36
CA ALA A 85 13.87 -1.68 -12.81
C ALA A 85 13.63 -2.14 -14.24
N GLU A 86 12.37 -2.33 -14.62
CA GLU A 86 11.99 -2.77 -15.96
C GLU A 86 11.86 -1.62 -16.96
N ARG A 87 12.04 -0.38 -16.51
CA ARG A 87 11.92 0.83 -17.33
C ARG A 87 10.51 1.07 -17.86
N THR A 88 9.51 0.62 -17.13
CA THR A 88 8.11 0.84 -17.48
C THR A 88 7.40 1.79 -16.49
N TYR A 89 8.13 2.29 -15.51
CA TYR A 89 7.58 3.23 -14.54
C TYR A 89 7.14 4.51 -15.23
N GLY A 90 5.98 5.04 -14.81
CA GLY A 90 5.44 6.27 -15.38
C GLY A 90 4.69 6.08 -16.68
N VAL A 91 4.47 4.83 -17.08
CA VAL A 91 3.68 4.50 -18.25
C VAL A 91 2.40 3.79 -17.78
N CYS A 92 1.25 4.27 -18.24
CA CYS A 92 -0.04 3.67 -17.87
C CYS A 92 -0.08 2.21 -18.30
N ILE A 93 -0.44 1.32 -17.38
CA ILE A 93 -0.51 -0.12 -17.66
C ILE A 93 -1.67 -0.49 -18.59
N ASP A 94 -2.67 0.38 -18.70
CA ASP A 94 -3.86 0.10 -19.51
C ASP A 94 -3.76 0.66 -20.92
N CYS A 95 -3.34 1.93 -21.08
CA CYS A 95 -3.33 2.57 -22.40
C CYS A 95 -1.93 2.79 -22.96
N GLY A 96 -0.89 2.59 -22.17
CA GLY A 96 0.49 2.76 -22.64
C GLY A 96 0.96 4.19 -22.76
N GLU A 97 0.12 5.16 -22.41
CA GLU A 97 0.50 6.57 -22.45
C GLU A 97 1.27 6.98 -21.21
N PRO A 98 2.09 8.04 -21.29
CA PRO A 98 2.80 8.50 -20.10
C PRO A 98 1.82 8.98 -19.03
N ILE A 99 2.14 8.67 -17.79
CA ILE A 99 1.40 9.22 -16.64
C ILE A 99 1.95 10.62 -16.38
N ASP A 100 1.05 11.57 -16.12
CA ASP A 100 1.41 12.94 -15.83
C ASP A 100 2.38 13.01 -14.65
N LEU A 101 3.43 13.84 -14.78
CA LEU A 101 4.46 13.97 -13.76
C LEU A 101 3.89 14.46 -12.43
N GLY A 102 2.95 15.41 -12.48
CA GLY A 102 2.29 15.90 -11.29
C GLY A 102 1.54 14.82 -10.54
N ARG A 103 0.94 13.88 -11.28
CA ARG A 103 0.27 12.74 -10.68
C ARG A 103 1.26 11.80 -10.00
N LEU A 104 2.39 11.55 -10.64
CA LEU A 104 3.45 10.71 -10.06
C LEU A 104 4.05 11.36 -8.81
N GLU A 105 4.19 12.69 -8.80
CA GLU A 105 4.66 13.39 -7.60
C GLU A 105 3.69 13.23 -6.44
N ALA A 106 2.39 13.28 -6.72
CA ALA A 106 1.36 13.09 -5.68
C ALA A 106 1.20 11.62 -5.31
N TYR A 107 1.32 10.72 -6.29
CA TYR A 107 1.12 9.29 -6.11
C TYR A 107 2.26 8.52 -6.79
N PRO A 108 3.39 8.35 -6.12
CA PRO A 108 4.54 7.67 -6.74
C PRO A 108 4.25 6.21 -7.13
N THR A 109 3.24 5.59 -6.53
CA THR A 109 2.85 4.22 -6.88
C THR A 109 1.82 4.15 -8.00
N ALA A 110 1.44 5.30 -8.59
CA ALA A 110 0.45 5.34 -9.65
C ALA A 110 0.89 4.46 -10.84
N LYS A 111 -0.01 3.60 -11.26
CA LYS A 111 0.24 2.68 -12.39
C LYS A 111 -0.65 2.99 -13.58
N ARG A 112 -1.62 3.88 -13.42
CA ARG A 112 -2.55 4.29 -14.48
C ARG A 112 -2.57 5.80 -14.60
N CYS A 113 -2.79 6.29 -15.83
CA CYS A 113 -3.08 7.72 -16.02
C CYS A 113 -4.44 8.03 -15.39
N LEU A 114 -4.71 9.31 -15.20
CA LEU A 114 -5.95 9.72 -14.53
C LEU A 114 -7.19 9.22 -15.25
N ALA A 115 -7.20 9.30 -16.58
CA ALA A 115 -8.34 8.85 -17.38
C ALA A 115 -8.60 7.35 -17.19
N CYS A 116 -7.55 6.54 -17.28
CA CYS A 116 -7.68 5.10 -17.10
C CYS A 116 -8.04 4.72 -15.67
N GLN A 117 -7.53 5.47 -14.70
CA GLN A 117 -7.87 5.24 -13.30
C GLN A 117 -9.35 5.52 -13.04
N ARG A 118 -9.86 6.62 -13.58
CA ARG A 118 -11.28 6.94 -13.47
C ARG A 118 -12.15 5.88 -14.14
N ASP A 119 -11.71 5.43 -15.29
CA ASP A 119 -12.39 4.39 -16.04
C ASP A 119 -12.44 3.09 -15.26
N HIS A 120 -11.32 2.72 -14.67
CA HIS A 120 -11.20 1.52 -13.84
C HIS A 120 -12.12 1.60 -12.63
N GLU A 121 -12.18 2.74 -11.97
CA GLU A 121 -13.02 2.95 -10.79
C GLU A 121 -14.51 3.01 -11.15
N ALA A 122 -14.83 3.47 -12.34
CA ALA A 122 -16.21 3.61 -12.78
C ALA A 122 -16.82 2.29 -13.27
N GLN A 123 -16.01 1.23 -13.41
CA GLN A 123 -16.49 -0.05 -13.94
C GLN A 123 -16.68 -1.07 -12.81
N PRO A 124 -17.84 -1.08 -12.15
CA PRO A 124 -18.10 -2.03 -11.06
C PRO A 124 -18.05 -3.48 -11.50
N ALA A 125 -18.26 -3.76 -12.81
CA ALA A 125 -18.19 -5.12 -13.34
C ALA A 125 -16.80 -5.74 -13.25
N ARG A 126 -15.75 -4.93 -13.08
CA ARG A 126 -14.37 -5.41 -12.91
C ARG A 126 -14.06 -5.78 -11.48
N ARG A 127 -14.91 -5.42 -10.55
CA ARG A 127 -14.74 -5.80 -9.16
C ARG A 127 -15.35 -7.18 -8.96
N PRO A 128 -14.70 -8.04 -8.17
CA PRO A 128 -15.33 -9.31 -7.85
C PRO A 128 -16.66 -9.05 -7.15
N PRO A 129 -17.70 -9.81 -7.46
CA PRO A 129 -18.99 -9.61 -6.80
C PRO A 129 -18.82 -9.83 -5.30
N PRO A 130 -19.57 -9.09 -4.47
CA PRO A 130 -19.51 -9.31 -3.04
C PRO A 130 -19.92 -10.75 -2.74
N LYS A 131 -19.19 -11.38 -1.85
CA LYS A 131 -19.52 -12.72 -1.42
C LYS A 131 -20.73 -12.64 -0.51
N LEU A 132 -21.76 -13.26 -0.95
CA LEU A 132 -23.00 -13.39 -0.16
C LEU A 132 -22.93 -14.58 0.75
#